data_adf15ef426c6a8aa7f0df6f099ac3662
#
_entry.id   adf15ef426c6a8aa7f0df6f099ac3662
#
_cell.length_a   1.000
_cell.length_b   1.000
_cell.length_c   1.000
_cell.angle_alpha   90.00
_cell.angle_beta   90.00
_cell.angle_gamma   90.00
#
_symmetry.space_group_name_H-M   'P 1'
#
loop_
_entity.id
_entity.type
_entity.pdbx_description
1 polymer ?
#
loop_
_entity_poly.entity_id
_entity_poly.type
_entity_poly.pdbx_seq_one_letter_code
_entity_poly.pdbx_strand_id
1 'polypeptide(L)'
;QEWYSDSTEKIAVSSLKTVTYTDDKLKDVVDEFVSDYEDFTGIKLTAKKGGAEANAFNFELKAPDELLGEEGYTMDIQKDRINVASVDTTGNMYGMQTILQMYKENNERYNVGQMRDYPRFETRGFLFDVARKPVSLEMMKEVTRTMRYYKMNDFQAHLSDNYIFLEDYGKGAQENEAFKAYEAFRLESGLSNEKGETPTAKDYSISKKDFRQFIQDERALGMNIVPEIDVPAHATSFTKIWPDLMVKNKVSS
;
A
#
# COMPACT_ATOMS: atom_id res chain seq x y z
N GLN A 1 -14.68 5.49 14.36
CA GLN A 1 -15.02 6.88 14.02
C GLN A 1 -15.95 7.47 15.05
N GLU A 2 -15.65 8.67 15.50
CA GLU A 2 -16.51 9.51 16.32
C GLU A 2 -16.79 10.79 15.54
N TRP A 3 -18.08 11.13 15.42
CA TRP A 3 -18.52 12.30 14.69
C TRP A 3 -19.40 13.18 15.58
N TYR A 4 -19.11 14.47 15.58
CA TYR A 4 -19.91 15.47 16.26
C TYR A 4 -20.22 16.64 15.34
N SER A 5 -21.49 17.05 15.27
CA SER A 5 -21.93 18.26 14.58
C SER A 5 -23.15 18.86 15.26
N ASP A 6 -23.11 20.15 15.50
CA ASP A 6 -24.23 20.97 15.96
C ASP A 6 -24.77 21.89 14.85
N SER A 7 -24.28 21.71 13.62
CA SER A 7 -24.58 22.55 12.47
C SER A 7 -25.27 21.77 11.36
N THR A 8 -26.18 22.42 10.65
CA THR A 8 -26.79 21.92 9.38
C THR A 8 -26.06 22.42 8.15
N GLU A 9 -24.98 23.19 8.32
CA GLU A 9 -24.24 23.78 7.23
C GLU A 9 -23.33 22.75 6.55
N LYS A 10 -23.01 23.04 5.30
CA LYS A 10 -22.14 22.20 4.46
C LYS A 10 -21.10 23.04 3.74
N ILE A 11 -19.92 22.50 3.59
CA ILE A 11 -18.89 23.05 2.72
C ILE A 11 -18.97 22.35 1.34
N ALA A 12 -18.88 23.13 0.26
CA ALA A 12 -18.68 22.59 -1.09
C ALA A 12 -17.18 22.34 -1.29
N VAL A 13 -16.80 21.08 -1.47
CA VAL A 13 -15.38 20.69 -1.58
C VAL A 13 -14.73 21.26 -2.83
N SER A 14 -15.54 21.47 -3.89
CA SER A 14 -15.11 22.14 -5.13
C SER A 14 -14.64 23.59 -4.91
N SER A 15 -14.94 24.20 -3.76
CA SER A 15 -14.40 25.52 -3.40
C SER A 15 -12.96 25.46 -2.88
N LEU A 16 -12.48 24.30 -2.45
CA LEU A 16 -11.13 24.10 -1.92
C LEU A 16 -10.16 23.84 -3.06
N LYS A 17 -9.18 24.70 -3.25
CA LYS A 17 -8.19 24.62 -4.35
C LYS A 17 -6.76 24.52 -3.85
N THR A 18 -6.55 24.69 -2.56
CA THR A 18 -5.23 24.71 -1.94
C THR A 18 -5.11 23.61 -0.90
N VAL A 19 -3.92 23.07 -0.81
CA VAL A 19 -3.48 22.20 0.29
C VAL A 19 -2.38 22.93 1.03
N THR A 20 -2.49 23.07 2.35
CA THR A 20 -1.40 23.55 3.18
C THR A 20 -0.91 22.44 4.11
N TYR A 21 0.38 22.46 4.44
CA TYR A 21 0.96 21.54 5.41
C TYR A 21 2.06 22.23 6.24
N THR A 22 2.12 21.92 7.53
CA THR A 22 2.98 22.63 8.48
C THR A 22 4.40 22.08 8.56
N ASP A 23 4.61 20.80 8.24
CA ASP A 23 5.88 20.10 8.41
C ASP A 23 6.32 19.41 7.10
N ASP A 24 7.63 19.46 6.79
CA ASP A 24 8.19 18.82 5.59
C ASP A 24 8.00 17.30 5.57
N LYS A 25 7.84 16.65 6.72
CA LYS A 25 7.50 15.23 6.81
C LYS A 25 6.18 14.88 6.14
N LEU A 26 5.26 15.84 6.06
CA LEU A 26 3.97 15.65 5.39
C LEU A 26 4.05 15.74 3.86
N LYS A 27 5.18 16.12 3.30
CA LYS A 27 5.28 16.41 1.86
C LYS A 27 4.86 15.22 1.00
N ASP A 28 5.38 14.03 1.27
CA ASP A 28 5.13 12.85 0.43
C ASP A 28 3.64 12.44 0.48
N VAL A 29 3.02 12.42 1.65
CA VAL A 29 1.59 12.11 1.80
C VAL A 29 0.69 13.20 1.19
N VAL A 30 1.13 14.45 1.22
CA VAL A 30 0.41 15.58 0.58
C VAL A 30 0.51 15.49 -0.94
N ASP A 31 1.69 15.18 -1.49
CA ASP A 31 1.87 15.03 -2.92
C ASP A 31 1.01 13.87 -3.46
N GLU A 32 0.96 12.75 -2.74
CA GLU A 32 0.07 11.62 -3.06
C GLU A 32 -1.40 12.03 -2.98
N PHE A 33 -1.81 12.74 -1.93
CA PHE A 33 -3.19 13.21 -1.80
C PHE A 33 -3.60 14.13 -2.95
N VAL A 34 -2.74 15.04 -3.38
CA VAL A 34 -3.01 15.94 -4.52
C VAL A 34 -3.23 15.14 -5.80
N SER A 35 -2.40 14.12 -6.04
CA SER A 35 -2.55 13.21 -7.17
C SER A 35 -3.84 12.39 -7.09
N ASP A 36 -4.09 11.76 -5.96
CA ASP A 36 -5.30 10.97 -5.72
C ASP A 36 -6.57 11.82 -5.86
N TYR A 37 -6.53 13.05 -5.34
CA TYR A 37 -7.67 13.96 -5.41
C TYR A 37 -8.00 14.38 -6.84
N GLU A 38 -6.98 14.69 -7.67
CA GLU A 38 -7.16 14.98 -9.09
C GLU A 38 -7.74 13.77 -9.85
N ASP A 39 -7.20 12.56 -9.60
CA ASP A 39 -7.69 11.34 -10.23
C ASP A 39 -9.15 11.02 -9.84
N PHE A 40 -9.51 11.24 -8.57
CA PHE A 40 -10.86 10.94 -8.07
C PHE A 40 -11.92 11.95 -8.48
N THR A 41 -11.54 13.22 -8.55
CA THR A 41 -12.51 14.34 -8.65
C THR A 41 -12.39 15.13 -9.94
N GLY A 42 -11.29 15.01 -10.67
CA GLY A 42 -10.93 15.88 -11.79
C GLY A 42 -10.53 17.31 -11.35
N ILE A 43 -10.42 17.56 -10.04
CA ILE A 43 -10.10 18.88 -9.49
C ILE A 43 -8.62 18.92 -9.13
N LYS A 44 -7.91 19.86 -9.72
CA LYS A 44 -6.50 20.09 -9.43
C LYS A 44 -6.31 20.95 -8.19
N LEU A 45 -5.50 20.46 -7.25
CA LEU A 45 -5.10 21.17 -6.05
C LEU A 45 -3.68 21.71 -6.18
N THR A 46 -3.40 22.81 -5.47
CA THR A 46 -2.04 23.36 -5.34
C THR A 46 -1.57 23.23 -3.91
N ALA A 47 -0.49 22.47 -3.69
CA ALA A 47 0.10 22.29 -2.37
C ALA A 47 1.15 23.36 -2.08
N LYS A 48 1.20 23.80 -0.81
CA LYS A 48 2.26 24.68 -0.31
C LYS A 48 2.50 24.47 1.19
N LYS A 49 3.74 24.61 1.62
CA LYS A 49 4.08 24.62 3.03
C LYS A 49 3.61 25.93 3.67
N GLY A 50 2.93 25.83 4.79
CA GLY A 50 2.41 27.01 5.51
C GLY A 50 1.41 26.62 6.59
N GLY A 51 0.93 27.62 7.34
CA GLY A 51 -0.14 27.45 8.31
C GLY A 51 -1.51 27.30 7.65
N ALA A 52 -2.53 27.02 8.47
CA ALA A 52 -3.89 26.83 8.00
C ALA A 52 -4.47 28.10 7.34
N GLU A 53 -5.14 27.90 6.21
CA GLU A 53 -5.76 28.94 5.40
C GLU A 53 -7.24 28.66 5.16
N ALA A 54 -7.98 29.69 4.78
CA ALA A 54 -9.33 29.56 4.25
C ALA A 54 -9.29 28.98 2.82
N ASN A 55 -10.38 28.34 2.41
CA ASN A 55 -10.55 27.69 1.11
C ASN A 55 -9.47 26.62 0.80
N ALA A 56 -9.02 25.92 1.86
CA ALA A 56 -7.95 24.95 1.77
C ALA A 56 -8.23 23.67 2.59
N PHE A 57 -7.59 22.60 2.20
CA PHE A 57 -7.31 21.45 3.05
C PHE A 57 -6.02 21.74 3.81
N ASN A 58 -6.05 21.69 5.12
CA ASN A 58 -4.93 22.04 5.98
C ASN A 58 -4.50 20.82 6.77
N PHE A 59 -3.22 20.45 6.67
CA PHE A 59 -2.64 19.28 7.31
C PHE A 59 -1.54 19.69 8.31
N GLU A 60 -1.62 19.16 9.53
CA GLU A 60 -0.63 19.46 10.55
C GLU A 60 -0.23 18.23 11.35
N LEU A 61 1.04 18.22 11.82
CA LEU A 61 1.52 17.28 12.84
C LEU A 61 1.42 17.95 14.22
N LYS A 62 0.64 17.34 15.09
CA LYS A 62 0.56 17.66 16.51
C LYS A 62 -0.02 16.47 17.26
N ALA A 63 0.21 16.38 18.55
CA ALA A 63 -0.42 15.39 19.41
C ALA A 63 -1.85 15.84 19.80
N PRO A 64 -2.88 15.47 19.03
CA PRO A 64 -4.23 15.96 19.28
C PRO A 64 -4.90 15.24 20.44
N ASP A 65 -4.51 13.99 20.74
CA ASP A 65 -5.15 13.13 21.73
C ASP A 65 -4.29 11.87 21.95
N GLU A 66 -4.09 11.48 23.20
CA GLU A 66 -3.28 10.31 23.55
C GLU A 66 -3.88 8.98 23.06
N LEU A 67 -5.20 8.93 22.83
CA LEU A 67 -5.88 7.72 22.33
C LEU A 67 -5.73 7.51 20.84
N LEU A 68 -5.27 8.50 20.07
CA LEU A 68 -5.18 8.40 18.62
C LEU A 68 -4.03 7.52 18.13
N GLY A 69 -2.93 7.46 18.91
CA GLY A 69 -1.72 6.78 18.44
C GLY A 69 -1.16 7.39 17.16
N GLU A 70 -0.27 6.66 16.50
CA GLU A 70 0.42 7.13 15.27
C GLU A 70 -0.52 7.20 14.06
N GLU A 71 -1.48 6.31 13.99
CA GLU A 71 -2.39 6.18 12.83
C GLU A 71 -3.72 6.93 12.99
N GLY A 72 -4.00 7.47 14.16
CA GLY A 72 -5.22 8.24 14.40
C GLY A 72 -5.11 9.70 13.97
N TYR A 73 -6.25 10.32 13.73
CA TYR A 73 -6.34 11.71 13.33
C TYR A 73 -7.61 12.36 13.87
N THR A 74 -7.58 13.69 13.95
CA THR A 74 -8.76 14.54 14.07
C THR A 74 -9.00 15.28 12.77
N MET A 75 -10.26 15.53 12.44
CA MET A 75 -10.67 16.35 11.31
C MET A 75 -11.72 17.35 11.77
N ASP A 76 -11.48 18.62 11.46
CA ASP A 76 -12.38 19.73 11.74
C ASP A 76 -12.84 20.33 10.40
N ILE A 77 -14.11 20.11 10.06
CA ILE A 77 -14.74 20.59 8.84
C ILE A 77 -15.49 21.88 9.16
N GLN A 78 -14.99 22.98 8.64
CA GLN A 78 -15.56 24.30 8.77
C GLN A 78 -16.25 24.73 7.45
N LYS A 79 -16.88 25.91 7.46
CA LYS A 79 -17.60 26.44 6.28
C LYS A 79 -16.69 26.75 5.10
N ASP A 80 -15.41 27.01 5.37
CA ASP A 80 -14.44 27.50 4.40
C ASP A 80 -13.14 26.67 4.35
N ARG A 81 -13.00 25.63 5.16
CA ARG A 81 -11.78 24.83 5.20
C ARG A 81 -12.00 23.46 5.84
N ILE A 82 -11.04 22.57 5.63
CA ILE A 82 -10.95 21.30 6.33
C ILE A 82 -9.56 21.21 6.95
N ASN A 83 -9.50 21.03 8.27
CA ASN A 83 -8.26 20.87 9.01
C ASN A 83 -8.13 19.41 9.45
N VAL A 84 -6.98 18.81 9.19
CA VAL A 84 -6.63 17.46 9.66
C VAL A 84 -5.37 17.53 10.50
N ALA A 85 -5.41 16.89 11.65
CA ALA A 85 -4.27 16.84 12.56
C ALA A 85 -4.03 15.42 13.06
N SER A 86 -2.76 15.02 13.14
CA SER A 86 -2.33 13.71 13.65
C SER A 86 -0.98 13.80 14.32
N VAL A 87 -0.61 12.75 15.05
CA VAL A 87 0.72 12.63 15.68
C VAL A 87 1.78 12.33 14.62
N ASP A 88 1.45 11.45 13.64
CA ASP A 88 2.35 11.01 12.58
C ASP A 88 1.76 11.23 11.18
N THR A 89 2.58 11.13 10.15
CA THR A 89 2.20 11.30 8.75
C THR A 89 1.14 10.30 8.32
N THR A 90 1.16 9.09 8.86
CA THR A 90 0.18 8.02 8.56
C THR A 90 -1.23 8.42 8.99
N GLY A 91 -1.40 9.04 10.15
CA GLY A 91 -2.69 9.57 10.60
C GLY A 91 -3.24 10.63 9.63
N ASN A 92 -2.39 11.56 9.17
CA ASN A 92 -2.77 12.53 8.13
C ASN A 92 -3.16 11.84 6.82
N MET A 93 -2.40 10.83 6.37
CA MET A 93 -2.73 10.03 5.19
C MET A 93 -4.15 9.43 5.32
N TYR A 94 -4.49 8.86 6.47
CA TYR A 94 -5.83 8.29 6.68
C TYR A 94 -6.93 9.35 6.74
N GLY A 95 -6.65 10.53 7.23
CA GLY A 95 -7.55 11.69 7.14
C GLY A 95 -7.80 12.09 5.68
N MET A 96 -6.76 12.11 4.86
CA MET A 96 -6.84 12.37 3.41
C MET A 96 -7.71 11.31 2.70
N GLN A 97 -7.55 10.04 3.03
CA GLN A 97 -8.41 8.97 2.47
C GLN A 97 -9.87 9.15 2.89
N THR A 98 -10.13 9.59 4.10
CA THR A 98 -11.50 9.91 4.54
C THR A 98 -12.10 11.06 3.72
N ILE A 99 -11.33 12.08 3.38
CA ILE A 99 -11.78 13.16 2.49
C ILE A 99 -12.23 12.60 1.14
N LEU A 100 -11.43 11.69 0.54
CA LEU A 100 -11.77 11.04 -0.74
C LEU A 100 -13.02 10.16 -0.64
N GLN A 101 -13.16 9.39 0.45
CA GLN A 101 -14.34 8.56 0.69
C GLN A 101 -15.60 9.42 0.85
N MET A 102 -15.51 10.50 1.60
CA MET A 102 -16.63 11.44 1.79
C MET A 102 -17.04 12.13 0.48
N TYR A 103 -16.08 12.45 -0.39
CA TYR A 103 -16.37 13.02 -1.71
C TYR A 103 -17.27 12.11 -2.54
N LYS A 104 -16.94 10.83 -2.59
CA LYS A 104 -17.70 9.82 -3.34
C LYS A 104 -19.14 9.67 -2.83
N GLU A 105 -19.33 9.74 -1.50
CA GLU A 105 -20.63 9.46 -0.86
C GLU A 105 -21.56 10.67 -0.77
N ASN A 106 -21.02 11.89 -0.73
CA ASN A 106 -21.78 13.09 -0.35
C ASN A 106 -21.95 14.12 -1.46
N ASN A 107 -21.77 13.75 -2.72
CA ASN A 107 -21.95 14.65 -3.86
C ASN A 107 -21.25 16.01 -3.69
N GLU A 108 -19.96 15.97 -3.32
CA GLU A 108 -19.09 17.15 -3.19
C GLU A 108 -19.44 18.11 -2.02
N ARG A 109 -20.32 17.74 -1.11
CA ARG A 109 -20.69 18.58 0.02
C ARG A 109 -20.53 17.86 1.35
N TYR A 110 -19.64 18.36 2.20
CA TYR A 110 -19.40 17.78 3.53
C TYR A 110 -20.14 18.57 4.59
N ASN A 111 -20.72 17.86 5.57
CA ASN A 111 -21.32 18.49 6.72
C ASN A 111 -20.23 19.16 7.58
N VAL A 112 -20.49 20.36 8.04
CA VAL A 112 -19.65 21.04 9.04
C VAL A 112 -19.71 20.25 10.35
N GLY A 113 -18.55 20.00 10.96
CA GLY A 113 -18.46 19.22 12.19
C GLY A 113 -17.05 18.72 12.46
N GLN A 114 -16.91 17.93 13.49
CA GLN A 114 -15.64 17.39 13.95
C GLN A 114 -15.64 15.87 13.93
N MET A 115 -14.52 15.30 13.58
CA MET A 115 -14.29 13.86 13.52
C MET A 115 -13.03 13.49 14.28
N ARG A 116 -13.09 12.38 14.99
CA ARG A 116 -11.95 11.66 15.54
C ARG A 116 -12.00 10.23 15.08
N ASP A 117 -10.91 9.73 14.52
CA ASP A 117 -10.83 8.36 13.99
C ASP A 117 -9.47 7.74 14.28
N TYR A 118 -9.46 6.47 14.60
CA TYR A 118 -8.28 5.67 14.88
C TYR A 118 -8.57 4.18 14.62
N PRO A 119 -7.56 3.38 14.27
CA PRO A 119 -7.74 1.97 13.98
C PRO A 119 -8.05 1.17 15.27
N ARG A 120 -8.88 0.13 15.13
CA ARG A 120 -9.12 -0.85 16.20
C ARG A 120 -8.12 -1.99 16.21
N PHE A 121 -7.55 -2.28 15.04
CA PHE A 121 -6.58 -3.35 14.84
C PHE A 121 -5.27 -2.73 14.39
N GLU A 122 -4.19 -3.15 15.02
CA GLU A 122 -2.84 -2.70 14.70
C GLU A 122 -2.45 -3.12 13.29
N THR A 123 -2.67 -4.38 12.92
CA THR A 123 -2.37 -4.92 11.59
C THR A 123 -3.64 -5.05 10.76
N ARG A 124 -3.63 -4.44 9.56
CA ARG A 124 -4.68 -4.52 8.56
C ARG A 124 -4.03 -4.84 7.21
N GLY A 125 -3.69 -6.12 7.05
CA GLY A 125 -2.82 -6.60 6.00
C GLY A 125 -3.52 -7.28 4.85
N PHE A 126 -2.80 -7.39 3.74
CA PHE A 126 -3.15 -8.17 2.57
C PHE A 126 -1.90 -8.90 2.05
N LEU A 127 -2.03 -10.23 1.92
CA LEU A 127 -1.01 -11.04 1.27
C LEU A 127 -1.32 -11.15 -0.22
N PHE A 128 -0.33 -10.83 -1.06
CA PHE A 128 -0.47 -10.94 -2.50
C PHE A 128 0.54 -11.94 -3.08
N ASP A 129 0.01 -12.99 -3.69
CA ASP A 129 0.85 -13.99 -4.37
C ASP A 129 1.33 -13.43 -5.72
N VAL A 130 2.56 -12.99 -5.74
CA VAL A 130 3.25 -12.48 -6.94
C VAL A 130 4.20 -13.52 -7.51
N ALA A 131 4.34 -14.69 -6.85
CA ALA A 131 5.25 -15.75 -7.23
C ALA A 131 4.67 -16.65 -8.31
N ARG A 132 3.47 -17.22 -8.08
CA ARG A 132 2.88 -18.20 -8.99
C ARG A 132 2.54 -17.63 -10.36
N LYS A 133 2.12 -16.37 -10.39
CA LYS A 133 1.95 -15.61 -11.64
C LYS A 133 2.74 -14.32 -11.57
N PRO A 134 3.36 -13.89 -12.68
CA PRO A 134 4.05 -12.61 -12.71
C PRO A 134 3.07 -11.47 -12.40
N VAL A 135 3.44 -10.64 -11.45
CA VAL A 135 2.73 -9.40 -11.12
C VAL A 135 3.72 -8.25 -11.25
N SER A 136 3.38 -7.26 -12.06
CA SER A 136 4.27 -6.11 -12.24
C SER A 136 4.34 -5.24 -11.00
N LEU A 137 5.42 -4.48 -10.87
CA LEU A 137 5.59 -3.56 -9.76
C LEU A 137 4.53 -2.45 -9.77
N GLU A 138 4.09 -2.04 -10.96
CA GLU A 138 3.00 -1.08 -11.15
C GLU A 138 1.69 -1.64 -10.60
N MET A 139 1.39 -2.91 -10.86
CA MET A 139 0.20 -3.56 -10.29
C MET A 139 0.28 -3.64 -8.76
N MET A 140 1.45 -3.91 -8.19
CA MET A 140 1.62 -3.89 -6.72
C MET A 140 1.36 -2.49 -6.15
N LYS A 141 1.82 -1.43 -6.83
CA LYS A 141 1.54 -0.03 -6.44
C LYS A 141 0.05 0.30 -6.51
N GLU A 142 -0.67 -0.18 -7.51
CA GLU A 142 -2.13 -0.02 -7.58
C GLU A 142 -2.86 -0.76 -6.44
N VAL A 143 -2.36 -1.93 -6.07
CA VAL A 143 -2.90 -2.68 -4.93
C VAL A 143 -2.65 -1.92 -3.63
N THR A 144 -1.42 -1.46 -3.37
CA THR A 144 -1.11 -0.70 -2.16
C THR A 144 -1.85 0.64 -2.11
N ARG A 145 -2.02 1.33 -3.23
CA ARG A 145 -2.88 2.53 -3.35
C ARG A 145 -4.32 2.22 -2.93
N THR A 146 -4.86 1.11 -3.42
CA THR A 146 -6.21 0.64 -3.03
C THR A 146 -6.26 0.31 -1.54
N MET A 147 -5.25 -0.35 -1.01
CA MET A 147 -5.14 -0.66 0.41
C MET A 147 -5.11 0.61 1.26
N ARG A 148 -4.35 1.63 0.87
CA ARG A 148 -4.34 2.94 1.56
C ARG A 148 -5.72 3.58 1.59
N TYR A 149 -6.46 3.52 0.47
CA TYR A 149 -7.83 4.04 0.42
C TYR A 149 -8.74 3.40 1.49
N TYR A 150 -8.53 2.11 1.80
CA TYR A 150 -9.21 1.40 2.86
C TYR A 150 -8.47 1.42 4.21
N LYS A 151 -7.45 2.25 4.35
CA LYS A 151 -6.63 2.41 5.58
C LYS A 151 -5.99 1.10 6.05
N MET A 152 -5.60 0.23 5.13
CA MET A 152 -4.77 -0.94 5.40
C MET A 152 -3.30 -0.51 5.47
N ASN A 153 -2.48 -1.26 6.23
CA ASN A 153 -1.12 -0.84 6.57
C ASN A 153 -0.03 -1.89 6.33
N ASP A 154 -0.38 -3.14 6.02
CA ASP A 154 0.59 -4.21 5.80
C ASP A 154 0.35 -4.90 4.45
N PHE A 155 1.30 -4.78 3.53
CA PHE A 155 1.31 -5.51 2.26
C PHE A 155 2.38 -6.58 2.29
N GLN A 156 1.98 -7.85 2.25
CA GLN A 156 2.87 -9.00 2.23
C GLN A 156 3.01 -9.49 0.79
N ALA A 157 4.22 -9.39 0.24
CA ALA A 157 4.54 -9.88 -1.09
C ALA A 157 5.09 -11.31 -1.00
N HIS A 158 4.31 -12.29 -1.42
CA HIS A 158 4.72 -13.69 -1.50
C HIS A 158 5.57 -13.91 -2.76
N LEU A 159 6.89 -13.95 -2.58
CA LEU A 159 7.88 -13.83 -3.66
C LEU A 159 8.38 -15.16 -4.21
N SER A 160 8.15 -16.27 -3.50
CA SER A 160 8.60 -17.60 -3.93
C SER A 160 7.51 -18.62 -3.77
N ASP A 161 7.31 -19.49 -4.77
CA ASP A 161 6.36 -20.58 -4.66
C ASP A 161 6.66 -21.74 -5.63
N ASN A 162 5.88 -22.79 -5.42
CA ASN A 162 5.80 -23.96 -6.25
C ASN A 162 4.55 -23.88 -7.13
N TYR A 163 4.46 -24.77 -8.07
CA TYR A 163 3.30 -24.98 -8.91
C TYR A 163 2.10 -25.55 -8.12
N ILE A 164 0.85 -25.17 -8.48
CA ILE A 164 -0.35 -25.64 -7.75
C ILE A 164 -1.20 -26.63 -8.53
N PHE A 165 -1.46 -26.38 -9.84
CA PHE A 165 -2.42 -27.14 -10.64
C PHE A 165 -1.78 -27.68 -11.91
N LEU A 166 -1.23 -28.89 -11.84
CA LEU A 166 -0.66 -29.55 -13.01
C LEU A 166 -1.75 -29.95 -14.03
N GLU A 167 -2.96 -30.14 -13.56
CA GLU A 167 -4.13 -30.50 -14.35
C GLU A 167 -4.46 -29.47 -15.43
N ASP A 168 -4.21 -28.20 -15.17
CA ASP A 168 -4.46 -27.09 -16.11
C ASP A 168 -3.59 -27.18 -17.36
N TYR A 169 -2.51 -27.94 -17.32
CA TYR A 169 -1.56 -28.12 -18.43
C TYR A 169 -1.71 -29.44 -19.15
N GLY A 170 -2.67 -30.27 -18.74
CA GLY A 170 -2.97 -31.56 -19.38
C GLY A 170 -2.08 -32.71 -18.90
N LYS A 171 -2.31 -33.88 -19.49
CA LYS A 171 -1.55 -35.11 -19.17
C LYS A 171 -0.08 -34.96 -19.52
N GLY A 172 0.80 -35.33 -18.59
CA GLY A 172 2.26 -35.23 -18.79
C GLY A 172 2.83 -33.83 -18.42
N ALA A 173 2.04 -32.95 -17.84
CA ALA A 173 2.49 -31.62 -17.45
C ALA A 173 3.73 -31.64 -16.51
N GLN A 174 3.89 -32.67 -15.69
CA GLN A 174 5.05 -32.86 -14.81
C GLN A 174 6.38 -33.03 -15.56
N GLU A 175 6.32 -33.48 -16.83
CA GLU A 175 7.52 -33.72 -17.65
C GLU A 175 7.81 -32.58 -18.61
N ASN A 176 6.95 -31.60 -18.70
CA ASN A 176 7.06 -30.50 -19.65
C ASN A 176 7.56 -29.19 -19.06
N GLU A 177 7.80 -28.19 -19.91
CA GLU A 177 8.31 -26.89 -19.54
C GLU A 177 7.33 -26.09 -18.64
N ALA A 178 6.02 -26.39 -18.66
CA ALA A 178 5.03 -25.75 -17.83
C ALA A 178 5.29 -26.03 -16.34
N PHE A 179 5.72 -27.23 -15.99
CA PHE A 179 6.12 -27.59 -14.62
C PHE A 179 7.28 -26.72 -14.12
N LYS A 180 8.19 -26.32 -15.02
CA LYS A 180 9.34 -25.49 -14.71
C LYS A 180 8.98 -24.01 -14.62
N ALA A 181 7.93 -23.56 -15.30
CA ALA A 181 7.57 -22.16 -15.43
C ALA A 181 7.01 -21.57 -14.12
N TYR A 182 6.39 -22.38 -13.29
CA TYR A 182 5.75 -21.94 -12.05
C TYR A 182 6.59 -22.07 -10.80
N GLU A 183 7.78 -22.62 -10.92
CA GLU A 183 8.78 -22.62 -9.88
C GLU A 183 9.51 -21.27 -9.91
N ALA A 184 8.96 -20.28 -9.25
CA ALA A 184 9.44 -18.93 -9.41
C ALA A 184 9.92 -18.29 -8.11
N PHE A 185 11.05 -17.60 -8.20
CA PHE A 185 11.45 -16.58 -7.27
C PHE A 185 11.47 -15.24 -8.00
N ARG A 186 10.58 -14.35 -7.61
CA ARG A 186 10.29 -13.10 -8.34
C ARG A 186 11.21 -11.94 -8.00
N LEU A 187 12.13 -12.11 -7.07
CA LEU A 187 13.13 -11.10 -6.76
C LEU A 187 14.49 -11.51 -7.34
N GLU A 188 15.20 -10.56 -7.91
CA GLU A 188 16.57 -10.75 -8.39
C GLU A 188 17.47 -11.35 -7.30
N SER A 189 18.13 -12.48 -7.59
CA SER A 189 19.14 -13.09 -6.73
C SER A 189 20.54 -12.85 -7.29
N GLY A 190 21.47 -12.48 -6.41
CA GLY A 190 22.90 -12.42 -6.75
C GLY A 190 23.62 -13.75 -6.55
N LEU A 191 22.89 -14.82 -6.13
CA LEU A 191 23.46 -16.14 -5.90
C LEU A 191 23.26 -17.03 -7.11
N SER A 192 24.27 -17.83 -7.43
CA SER A 192 24.23 -18.87 -8.46
C SER A 192 24.94 -20.14 -7.97
N ASN A 193 24.55 -21.28 -8.56
CA ASN A 193 25.27 -22.52 -8.36
C ASN A 193 26.57 -22.57 -9.21
N GLU A 194 27.31 -23.67 -9.14
CA GLU A 194 28.55 -23.88 -9.91
C GLU A 194 28.36 -23.85 -11.43
N LYS A 195 27.13 -24.07 -11.91
CA LYS A 195 26.76 -23.99 -13.33
C LYS A 195 26.34 -22.58 -13.75
N GLY A 196 26.33 -21.61 -12.83
CA GLY A 196 25.85 -20.24 -13.10
C GLY A 196 24.32 -20.12 -13.13
N GLU A 197 23.58 -21.13 -12.68
CA GLU A 197 22.13 -21.08 -12.58
C GLU A 197 21.70 -20.31 -11.33
N THR A 198 20.67 -19.48 -11.44
CA THR A 198 20.10 -18.64 -10.36
C THR A 198 18.65 -19.05 -10.08
N PRO A 199 18.16 -18.89 -8.84
CA PRO A 199 16.75 -19.15 -8.54
C PRO A 199 15.79 -18.09 -9.12
N THR A 200 16.31 -16.96 -9.59
CA THR A 200 15.49 -15.89 -10.17
C THR A 200 14.70 -16.38 -11.38
N ALA A 201 13.40 -16.11 -11.37
CA ALA A 201 12.52 -16.46 -12.47
C ALA A 201 12.93 -15.77 -13.78
N LYS A 202 12.89 -16.52 -14.90
CA LYS A 202 13.38 -16.04 -16.22
C LYS A 202 12.31 -15.30 -17.02
N ASP A 203 11.04 -15.60 -16.75
CA ASP A 203 9.89 -14.98 -17.42
C ASP A 203 9.65 -13.54 -16.93
N TYR A 204 9.69 -13.34 -15.62
CA TYR A 204 9.58 -12.03 -15.00
C TYR A 204 10.19 -12.04 -13.60
N SER A 205 10.95 -11.03 -13.27
CA SER A 205 11.47 -10.78 -11.94
C SER A 205 11.63 -9.28 -11.68
N ILE A 206 11.67 -8.91 -10.43
CA ILE A 206 11.86 -7.53 -9.98
C ILE A 206 13.30 -7.37 -9.56
N SER A 207 13.96 -6.30 -10.02
CA SER A 207 15.32 -6.00 -9.57
C SER A 207 15.33 -5.64 -8.08
N LYS A 208 16.43 -5.95 -7.39
CA LYS A 208 16.62 -5.53 -5.99
C LYS A 208 16.53 -4.02 -5.81
N LYS A 209 16.98 -3.26 -6.83
CA LYS A 209 16.93 -1.81 -6.82
C LYS A 209 15.48 -1.32 -6.85
N ASP A 210 14.69 -1.83 -7.78
CA ASP A 210 13.31 -1.37 -7.96
C ASP A 210 12.42 -1.81 -6.79
N PHE A 211 12.62 -3.03 -6.28
CA PHE A 211 11.89 -3.49 -5.10
C PHE A 211 12.25 -2.71 -3.84
N ARG A 212 13.53 -2.33 -3.68
CA ARG A 212 13.95 -1.45 -2.57
C ARG A 212 13.29 -0.06 -2.68
N GLN A 213 13.24 0.50 -3.88
CA GLN A 213 12.57 1.78 -4.11
C GLN A 213 11.07 1.68 -3.79
N PHE A 214 10.41 0.62 -4.24
CA PHE A 214 9.02 0.34 -3.89
C PHE A 214 8.79 0.31 -2.37
N ILE A 215 9.65 -0.41 -1.62
CA ILE A 215 9.56 -0.44 -0.16
C ILE A 215 9.70 0.98 0.44
N GLN A 216 10.62 1.79 -0.07
CA GLN A 216 10.85 3.13 0.44
C GLN A 216 9.67 4.06 0.15
N ASP A 217 9.17 4.05 -1.08
CA ASP A 217 8.04 4.87 -1.52
C ASP A 217 6.78 4.53 -0.71
N GLU A 218 6.47 3.24 -0.58
CA GLU A 218 5.26 2.80 0.13
C GLU A 218 5.34 3.08 1.65
N ARG A 219 6.52 2.94 2.25
CA ARG A 219 6.73 3.28 3.67
C ARG A 219 6.58 4.78 3.94
N ALA A 220 7.01 5.63 3.02
CA ALA A 220 6.79 7.08 3.12
C ALA A 220 5.29 7.43 3.14
N LEU A 221 4.45 6.56 2.58
CA LEU A 221 3.00 6.68 2.53
C LEU A 221 2.29 5.87 3.64
N GLY A 222 3.02 5.36 4.63
CA GLY A 222 2.45 4.63 5.77
C GLY A 222 2.13 3.16 5.52
N MET A 223 2.61 2.57 4.40
CA MET A 223 2.43 1.15 4.09
C MET A 223 3.66 0.35 4.46
N ASN A 224 3.54 -0.62 5.35
CA ASN A 224 4.60 -1.59 5.61
C ASN A 224 4.63 -2.63 4.49
N ILE A 225 5.82 -2.88 3.93
CA ILE A 225 6.02 -3.90 2.91
C ILE A 225 6.78 -5.06 3.53
N VAL A 226 6.17 -6.24 3.51
CA VAL A 226 6.72 -7.49 4.05
C VAL A 226 7.11 -8.40 2.89
N PRO A 227 8.40 -8.50 2.52
CA PRO A 227 8.85 -9.49 1.55
C PRO A 227 8.82 -10.87 2.17
N GLU A 228 8.07 -11.79 1.58
CA GLU A 228 7.94 -13.16 2.06
C GLU A 228 8.73 -14.12 1.17
N ILE A 229 9.57 -14.94 1.80
CA ILE A 229 10.33 -16.02 1.19
C ILE A 229 10.17 -17.25 2.06
N ASP A 230 9.48 -18.26 1.55
CA ASP A 230 9.10 -19.44 2.33
C ASP A 230 10.15 -20.54 2.28
N VAL A 231 10.35 -21.18 3.44
CA VAL A 231 11.14 -22.40 3.60
C VAL A 231 10.58 -23.23 4.75
N PRO A 232 10.60 -24.58 4.69
CA PRO A 232 11.05 -25.44 3.58
C PRO A 232 10.00 -25.65 2.49
N ALA A 233 8.74 -25.26 2.73
CA ALA A 233 7.68 -25.28 1.74
C ALA A 233 7.86 -24.12 0.74
N HIS A 234 7.17 -24.17 -0.39
CA HIS A 234 7.19 -23.11 -1.41
C HIS A 234 8.60 -22.72 -1.90
N ALA A 235 9.56 -23.66 -1.80
CA ALA A 235 10.99 -23.41 -2.00
C ALA A 235 11.59 -24.11 -3.21
N THR A 236 10.76 -24.61 -4.14
CA THR A 236 11.25 -25.39 -5.29
C THR A 236 12.17 -24.58 -6.18
N SER A 237 11.97 -23.28 -6.31
CA SER A 237 12.88 -22.39 -7.05
C SER A 237 14.32 -22.43 -6.51
N PHE A 238 14.51 -22.66 -5.22
CA PHE A 238 15.81 -22.77 -4.57
C PHE A 238 16.36 -24.18 -4.64
N THR A 239 15.54 -25.20 -4.32
CA THR A 239 15.97 -26.60 -4.27
C THR A 239 16.27 -27.17 -5.67
N LYS A 240 15.71 -26.59 -6.72
CA LYS A 240 16.06 -26.88 -8.11
C LYS A 240 17.51 -26.47 -8.45
N ILE A 241 17.96 -25.35 -7.90
CA ILE A 241 19.31 -24.82 -8.13
C ILE A 241 20.31 -25.49 -7.18
N TRP A 242 19.90 -25.77 -5.95
CA TRP A 242 20.68 -26.44 -4.92
C TRP A 242 19.95 -27.67 -4.39
N PRO A 243 20.02 -28.82 -5.10
CA PRO A 243 19.31 -30.05 -4.70
C PRO A 243 19.66 -30.58 -3.30
N ASP A 244 20.84 -30.24 -2.81
CA ASP A 244 21.27 -30.66 -1.45
C ASP A 244 20.47 -30.00 -0.32
N LEU A 245 19.70 -28.94 -0.61
CA LEU A 245 18.77 -28.31 0.31
C LEU A 245 17.46 -29.10 0.47
N MET A 246 17.21 -30.09 -0.43
CA MET A 246 16.02 -30.93 -0.33
C MET A 246 16.10 -31.88 0.84
N VAL A 247 14.97 -32.08 1.52
CA VAL A 247 14.87 -33.11 2.56
C VAL A 247 15.03 -34.49 1.91
N LYS A 248 16.13 -35.14 2.19
CA LYS A 248 16.42 -36.52 1.74
C LYS A 248 15.47 -37.48 2.48
N ASN A 249 14.70 -38.28 1.73
CA ASN A 249 13.90 -39.43 2.21
C ASN A 249 12.39 -39.18 2.47
N LYS A 250 11.71 -38.38 1.71
CA LYS A 250 10.26 -38.63 1.56
C LYS A 250 9.81 -38.35 0.15
N VAL A 251 9.27 -39.38 -0.47
CA VAL A 251 8.44 -39.24 -1.65
C VAL A 251 7.33 -38.27 -1.29
N SER A 252 7.32 -37.10 -1.86
CA SER A 252 6.14 -36.26 -1.83
C SER A 252 5.05 -36.97 -2.63
N SER A 253 4.04 -37.42 -1.94
CA SER A 253 2.80 -37.89 -2.55
C SER A 253 2.13 -36.72 -3.27
#